data_afb3e35138e8828b00af5b948db76fd3
#
_entry.id   afb3e35138e8828b00af5b948db76fd3
#
_cell.length_a   1.000
_cell.length_b   1.000
_cell.length_c   1.000
_cell.angle_alpha   90.00
_cell.angle_beta   90.00
_cell.angle_gamma   90.00
#
_symmetry.space_group_name_H-M   'P 1'
#
loop_
_entity.id
_entity.type
_entity.pdbx_description
1 polymer ?
#
loop_
_entity_poly.entity_id
_entity_poly.type
_entity_poly.pdbx_seq_one_letter_code
_entity_poly.pdbx_strand_id
1 'polypeptide(L)'
;MNKALKIIFAGTPEIAKNVLDKLIEYKFQIDLVLTQPDRPAGRGMKLVASPVKALAQLNEIAVFQPLSFRKNPEAIQKIKNIQADIMIVVAYGLILPQELLEIPKLGCINIH
;
A
#
# COMPACT_ATOMS: atom_id res chain seq x y z
N MET A 1 3.45 26.48 9.56
CA MET A 1 3.65 25.09 9.93
C MET A 1 3.37 24.16 8.76
N ASN A 2 4.34 23.36 8.36
CA ASN A 2 4.14 22.45 7.24
C ASN A 2 3.33 21.24 7.68
N LYS A 3 2.24 21.00 6.99
CA LYS A 3 1.43 19.83 7.24
C LYS A 3 2.07 18.65 6.51
N ALA A 4 2.29 17.56 7.23
CA ALA A 4 2.85 16.36 6.61
C ALA A 4 1.89 15.80 5.58
N LEU A 5 2.43 15.32 4.46
CA LEU A 5 1.63 14.61 3.46
C LEU A 5 1.18 13.27 4.06
N LYS A 6 -0.10 12.96 3.87
CA LYS A 6 -0.65 11.67 4.23
C LYS A 6 -0.54 10.74 3.03
N ILE A 7 0.21 9.66 3.17
CA ILE A 7 0.54 8.78 2.07
C ILE A 7 -0.10 7.41 2.26
N ILE A 8 -0.68 6.88 1.17
CA ILE A 8 -1.01 5.46 1.06
C ILE A 8 0.05 4.86 0.15
N PHE A 9 0.69 3.79 0.61
CA PHE A 9 1.70 3.08 -0.17
C PHE A 9 1.13 1.75 -0.64
N ALA A 10 1.28 1.45 -1.93
CA ALA A 10 0.82 0.19 -2.51
C ALA A 10 1.98 -0.53 -3.18
N GLY A 11 2.32 -1.72 -2.71
CA GLY A 11 3.41 -2.49 -3.26
C GLY A 11 3.48 -3.88 -2.66
N THR A 12 4.26 -4.76 -3.25
CA THR A 12 4.30 -6.16 -2.81
C THR A 12 5.72 -6.72 -2.69
N PRO A 13 6.57 -6.76 -3.76
CA PRO A 13 7.85 -7.47 -3.69
C PRO A 13 8.94 -6.65 -3.03
N GLU A 14 10.14 -7.22 -3.01
CA GLU A 14 11.31 -6.62 -2.38
C GLU A 14 11.62 -5.22 -2.92
N ILE A 15 11.49 -5.00 -4.23
CA ILE A 15 11.76 -3.69 -4.81
C ILE A 15 10.82 -2.63 -4.22
N ALA A 16 9.56 -2.98 -3.99
CA ALA A 16 8.60 -2.08 -3.37
C ALA A 16 8.95 -1.84 -1.90
N LYS A 17 9.35 -2.90 -1.20
CA LYS A 17 9.79 -2.78 0.19
C LYS A 17 10.94 -1.78 0.32
N ASN A 18 11.88 -1.80 -0.62
CA ASN A 18 13.03 -0.89 -0.59
C ASN A 18 12.59 0.57 -0.71
N VAL A 19 11.58 0.85 -1.54
CA VAL A 19 11.04 2.20 -1.66
C VAL A 19 10.32 2.61 -0.39
N LEU A 20 9.50 1.72 0.17
CA LEU A 20 8.80 2.00 1.42
C LEU A 20 9.79 2.29 2.55
N ASP A 21 10.87 1.52 2.62
CA ASP A 21 11.90 1.71 3.64
C ASP A 21 12.51 3.11 3.55
N LYS A 22 12.76 3.60 2.34
CA LYS A 22 13.28 4.96 2.14
C LYS A 22 12.27 6.02 2.59
N LEU A 23 10.99 5.82 2.29
CA LEU A 23 9.96 6.76 2.73
C LEU A 23 9.90 6.83 4.25
N ILE A 24 10.00 5.69 4.91
CA ILE A 24 10.01 5.63 6.37
C ILE A 24 11.28 6.32 6.93
N GLU A 25 12.43 6.03 6.33
CA GLU A 25 13.70 6.63 6.73
C GLU A 25 13.66 8.15 6.68
N TYR A 26 13.04 8.71 5.64
CA TYR A 26 12.91 10.16 5.47
C TYR A 26 11.72 10.74 6.23
N LYS A 27 11.09 9.96 7.12
CA LYS A 27 10.05 10.43 8.04
C LYS A 27 8.74 10.85 7.36
N PHE A 28 8.45 10.31 6.17
CA PHE A 28 7.15 10.51 5.56
C PHE A 28 6.07 9.79 6.36
N GLN A 29 4.89 10.39 6.42
CA GLN A 29 3.75 9.80 7.12
C GLN A 29 3.03 8.82 6.20
N ILE A 30 3.14 7.52 6.51
CA ILE A 30 2.46 6.46 5.77
C ILE A 30 1.26 6.02 6.60
N ASP A 31 0.07 6.34 6.15
CA ASP A 31 -1.16 6.04 6.90
C ASP A 31 -1.73 4.66 6.62
N LEU A 32 -1.42 4.10 5.47
CA LEU A 32 -1.91 2.77 5.10
C LEU A 32 -0.98 2.16 4.06
N VAL A 33 -0.73 0.88 4.20
CA VAL A 33 0.01 0.10 3.21
C VAL A 33 -0.95 -0.91 2.57
N LEU A 34 -1.04 -0.87 1.24
CA LEU A 34 -1.75 -1.86 0.44
C LEU A 34 -0.72 -2.84 -0.09
N THR A 35 -0.98 -4.12 0.08
CA THR A 35 -0.11 -5.17 -0.45
C THR A 35 -0.95 -6.38 -0.77
N GLN A 36 -0.45 -7.24 -1.65
CA GLN A 36 -1.18 -8.44 -2.03
C GLN A 36 -1.34 -9.39 -0.83
N PRO A 37 -2.39 -10.22 -0.84
CA PRO A 37 -2.58 -11.20 0.23
C PRO A 37 -1.38 -12.11 0.41
N ASP A 38 -1.21 -12.64 1.63
CA ASP A 38 -0.16 -13.62 1.91
C ASP A 38 -0.31 -14.79 0.96
N ARG A 39 0.82 -15.37 0.54
CA ARG A 39 0.82 -16.44 -0.44
C ARG A 39 1.52 -17.67 0.11
N PRO A 40 1.07 -18.88 -0.29
CA PRO A 40 1.79 -20.10 0.06
C PRO A 40 3.20 -20.07 -0.54
N ALA A 41 4.18 -20.46 0.27
CA ALA A 41 5.57 -20.48 -0.19
C ALA A 41 6.33 -21.58 0.53
N GLY A 42 7.34 -22.13 -0.13
CA GLY A 42 8.23 -23.12 0.43
C GLY A 42 7.58 -24.47 0.68
N ARG A 43 8.28 -25.31 1.41
CA ARG A 43 7.77 -26.62 1.78
C ARG A 43 6.62 -26.49 2.77
N GLY A 44 5.57 -27.30 2.59
CA GLY A 44 4.40 -27.24 3.43
C GLY A 44 3.45 -26.11 3.09
N MET A 45 3.79 -25.29 2.07
CA MET A 45 2.91 -24.25 1.58
C MET A 45 2.36 -23.33 2.66
N LYS A 46 3.20 -22.94 3.60
CA LYS A 46 2.80 -22.00 4.63
C LYS A 46 2.58 -20.62 4.01
N LEU A 47 1.61 -19.88 4.54
CA LEU A 47 1.35 -18.53 4.08
C LEU A 47 2.48 -17.60 4.52
N VAL A 48 2.99 -16.84 3.56
CA VAL A 48 4.10 -15.91 3.80
C VAL A 48 3.66 -14.51 3.44
N ALA A 49 3.93 -13.58 4.34
CA ALA A 49 3.65 -12.17 4.12
C ALA A 49 4.59 -11.61 3.03
N SER A 50 4.09 -10.63 2.28
CA SER A 50 4.94 -9.93 1.32
C SER A 50 6.05 -9.18 2.05
N PRO A 51 7.18 -8.90 1.38
CA PRO A 51 8.22 -8.06 1.96
C PRO A 51 7.69 -6.70 2.43
N VAL A 52 6.76 -6.11 1.68
CA VAL A 52 6.14 -4.84 2.04
C VAL A 52 5.33 -4.96 3.33
N LYS A 53 4.52 -6.02 3.46
CA LYS A 53 3.75 -6.23 4.69
C LYS A 53 4.67 -6.39 5.89
N ALA A 54 5.72 -7.19 5.74
CA ALA A 54 6.65 -7.45 6.84
C ALA A 54 7.27 -6.14 7.34
N LEU A 55 7.69 -5.28 6.42
CA LEU A 55 8.27 -3.98 6.80
C LEU A 55 7.23 -3.07 7.45
N ALA A 56 6.03 -3.03 6.89
CA ALA A 56 4.96 -2.20 7.44
C ALA A 56 4.63 -2.60 8.87
N GLN A 57 4.52 -3.90 9.13
CA GLN A 57 4.23 -4.40 10.48
C GLN A 57 5.35 -4.09 11.46
N LEU A 58 6.59 -4.19 11.02
CA LEU A 58 7.74 -3.85 11.85
C LEU A 58 7.70 -2.39 12.29
N ASN A 59 7.14 -1.52 11.49
CA ASN A 59 7.05 -0.09 11.75
C ASN A 59 5.64 0.33 12.23
N GLU A 60 4.81 -0.64 12.60
CA GLU A 60 3.47 -0.40 13.13
C GLU A 60 2.57 0.41 12.19
N ILE A 61 2.74 0.19 10.89
CA ILE A 61 1.89 0.82 9.87
C ILE A 61 0.73 -0.11 9.55
N ALA A 62 -0.47 0.43 9.46
CA ALA A 62 -1.65 -0.36 9.12
C ALA A 62 -1.52 -0.99 7.73
N VAL A 63 -1.94 -2.23 7.59
CA VAL A 63 -1.85 -3.01 6.35
C VAL A 63 -3.24 -3.41 5.90
N PHE A 64 -3.52 -3.31 4.61
CA PHE A 64 -4.77 -3.73 4.00
C PHE A 64 -4.45 -4.61 2.80
N GLN A 65 -5.05 -5.80 2.78
CA GLN A 65 -4.73 -6.84 1.78
C GLN A 65 -5.99 -7.31 1.05
N PRO A 66 -6.68 -6.42 0.30
CA PRO A 66 -7.87 -6.86 -0.43
C PRO A 66 -7.47 -7.79 -1.57
N LEU A 67 -8.35 -8.72 -1.92
CA LEU A 67 -8.14 -9.59 -3.07
C LEU A 67 -8.27 -8.82 -4.36
N SER A 68 -9.13 -7.82 -4.38
CA SER A 68 -9.42 -7.03 -5.57
C SER A 68 -10.14 -5.75 -5.15
N PHE A 69 -10.02 -4.70 -5.97
CA PHE A 69 -10.85 -3.50 -5.83
C PHE A 69 -12.03 -3.51 -6.78
N ARG A 70 -12.05 -4.46 -7.71
CA ARG A 70 -13.16 -4.57 -8.67
C ARG A 70 -14.39 -5.07 -7.94
N LYS A 71 -15.51 -4.36 -8.14
CA LYS A 71 -16.78 -4.71 -7.47
C LYS A 71 -16.62 -4.86 -5.96
N ASN A 72 -15.78 -4.03 -5.38
CA ASN A 72 -15.51 -4.08 -3.94
C ASN A 72 -15.66 -2.69 -3.34
N PRO A 73 -16.91 -2.23 -3.16
CA PRO A 73 -17.14 -0.88 -2.63
C PRO A 73 -16.64 -0.68 -1.22
N GLU A 74 -16.58 -1.74 -0.41
CA GLU A 74 -16.07 -1.63 0.96
C GLU A 74 -14.58 -1.29 0.95
N ALA A 75 -13.81 -1.91 0.06
CA ALA A 75 -12.39 -1.61 -0.07
C ALA A 75 -12.18 -0.18 -0.54
N ILE A 76 -12.97 0.27 -1.52
CA ILE A 76 -12.89 1.64 -2.00
C ILE A 76 -13.21 2.62 -0.87
N GLN A 77 -14.25 2.34 -0.09
CA GLN A 77 -14.64 3.22 1.02
C GLN A 77 -13.53 3.30 2.08
N LYS A 78 -12.85 2.18 2.34
CA LYS A 78 -11.74 2.17 3.28
C LYS A 78 -10.64 3.13 2.84
N ILE A 79 -10.34 3.16 1.54
CA ILE A 79 -9.34 4.08 0.99
C ILE A 79 -9.82 5.53 1.14
N LYS A 80 -11.10 5.80 0.84
CA LYS A 80 -11.67 7.14 1.00
C LYS A 80 -11.55 7.64 2.44
N ASN A 81 -11.77 6.76 3.40
CA ASN A 81 -11.78 7.13 4.81
C ASN A 81 -10.40 7.57 5.31
N ILE A 82 -9.34 7.13 4.67
CA ILE A 82 -7.98 7.54 5.03
C ILE A 82 -7.76 9.02 4.73
N GLN A 83 -8.41 9.56 3.71
CA GLN A 83 -8.25 10.96 3.29
C GLN A 83 -6.79 11.29 2.96
N ALA A 84 -6.16 10.39 2.21
CA ALA A 84 -4.77 10.56 1.83
C ALA A 84 -4.57 11.71 0.86
N ASP A 85 -3.39 12.31 0.94
CA ASP A 85 -2.98 13.34 -0.02
C ASP A 85 -2.48 12.72 -1.32
N ILE A 86 -1.76 11.61 -1.20
CA ILE A 86 -1.15 10.98 -2.37
C ILE A 86 -1.06 9.46 -2.16
N MET A 87 -1.15 8.71 -3.25
CA MET A 87 -0.87 7.27 -3.23
C MET A 87 0.38 7.01 -4.06
N ILE A 88 1.32 6.25 -3.50
CA ILE A 88 2.54 5.85 -4.19
C ILE A 88 2.44 4.36 -4.49
N VAL A 89 2.55 3.99 -5.76
CA VAL A 89 2.38 2.61 -6.22
C VAL A 89 3.70 2.10 -6.77
N VAL A 90 4.17 0.98 -6.24
CA VAL A 90 5.42 0.34 -6.68
C VAL A 90 5.18 -1.17 -6.76
N ALA A 91 5.00 -1.68 -7.96
CA ALA A 91 4.83 -3.12 -8.19
C ALA A 91 3.78 -3.73 -7.25
N TYR A 92 2.58 -3.15 -7.23
CA TYR A 92 1.51 -3.63 -6.37
C TYR A 92 0.94 -4.96 -6.85
N GLY A 93 0.65 -5.04 -8.16
CA GLY A 93 0.17 -6.29 -8.77
C GLY A 93 -1.34 -6.46 -8.83
N LEU A 94 -2.11 -5.55 -8.26
CA LEU A 94 -3.56 -5.54 -8.42
C LEU A 94 -3.98 -4.38 -9.32
N ILE A 95 -5.08 -4.57 -10.03
CA ILE A 95 -5.64 -3.51 -10.86
C ILE A 95 -6.26 -2.44 -9.97
N LEU A 96 -5.87 -1.20 -10.21
CA LEU A 96 -6.41 -0.05 -9.50
C LEU A 96 -7.40 0.66 -10.42
N PRO A 97 -8.71 0.59 -10.12
CA PRO A 97 -9.70 1.23 -10.98
C PRO A 97 -9.56 2.75 -10.94
N GLN A 98 -10.01 3.40 -12.01
CA GLN A 98 -9.93 4.87 -12.12
C GLN A 98 -10.56 5.56 -10.92
N GLU A 99 -11.68 5.04 -10.45
CA GLU A 99 -12.36 5.56 -9.26
C GLU A 99 -11.40 5.66 -8.07
N LEU A 100 -10.58 4.61 -7.86
CA LEU A 100 -9.62 4.59 -6.76
C LEU A 100 -8.50 5.59 -6.98
N LEU A 101 -7.99 5.68 -8.20
CA LEU A 101 -6.87 6.56 -8.53
C LEU A 101 -7.20 8.04 -8.33
N GLU A 102 -8.49 8.38 -8.35
CA GLU A 102 -8.94 9.76 -8.17
C GLU A 102 -9.21 10.13 -6.72
N ILE A 103 -9.15 9.18 -5.80
CA ILE A 103 -9.42 9.45 -4.39
C ILE A 103 -8.39 10.34 -3.72
N PRO A 104 -7.07 10.08 -3.84
CA PRO A 104 -6.09 10.95 -3.18
C PRO A 104 -6.12 12.35 -3.77
N LYS A 105 -5.99 13.36 -2.92
CA LYS A 105 -6.10 14.76 -3.32
C LYS A 105 -5.14 15.14 -4.44
N LEU A 106 -3.92 14.62 -4.38
CA LEU A 106 -2.87 14.90 -5.37
C LEU A 106 -2.70 13.78 -6.38
N GLY A 107 -3.59 12.76 -6.33
CA GLY A 107 -3.53 11.65 -7.26
C GLY A 107 -2.57 10.55 -6.86
N CYS A 108 -2.13 9.78 -7.86
CA CYS A 108 -1.26 8.62 -7.65
C CYS A 108 0.03 8.75 -8.42
N ILE A 109 1.12 8.31 -7.83
CA ILE A 109 2.42 8.20 -8.50
C ILE A 109 2.75 6.72 -8.63
N ASN A 110 3.07 6.29 -9.84
CA ASN A 110 3.48 4.91 -10.08
C ASN A 110 4.98 4.91 -10.37
N ILE A 111 5.74 4.23 -9.52
CA ILE A 111 7.20 4.15 -9.67
C ILE A 111 7.54 2.83 -10.37
N HIS A 112 8.28 2.95 -11.43
CA HIS A 112 8.72 1.80 -12.22
C HIS A 112 10.20 1.50 -12.03
#